data_7541fbde776f2921fb31da4489e5873f
#
_entry.id   7541fbde776f2921fb31da4489e5873f
#
_cell.length_a   1.000
_cell.length_b   1.000
_cell.length_c   1.000
_cell.angle_alpha   90.00
_cell.angle_beta   90.00
_cell.angle_gamma   90.00
#
_symmetry.space_group_name_H-M   'P 1'
#
loop_
_entity.id
_entity.type
_entity.pdbx_description
1 polymer ?
#
loop_
_entity_poly.entity_id
_entity_poly.type
_entity_poly.pdbx_seq_one_letter_code
_entity_poly.pdbx_strand_id
1 'polypeptide(L)'
;MPLEVGDAVRVALKLLEDEGLDKLTVRRLATELGVKAPALYWHFRSKRALLDHMTDAIVAPVVAGLPSGGPWLAWLEDAGFALHTALLAHRDGARVALGADLTVARALGDLAERAVGVLHDAGFPLGEATRAAGVLVHFVLGRAVEAQTRLPPSEEAAVIAAETFPFPLMARGLRERAGSTVEDDFRYALGVLLAGLEAVSRGRGG
;
A
#
# COMPACT_ATOMS: atom_id res chain seq x y z
N MET A 1 1.71 -31.76 -12.87
CA MET A 1 2.03 -30.47 -13.50
C MET A 1 3.14 -29.79 -12.70
N PRO A 2 4.10 -29.17 -13.32
CA PRO A 2 5.04 -28.35 -12.58
C PRO A 2 4.27 -27.21 -11.89
N LEU A 3 4.64 -26.89 -10.67
CA LEU A 3 4.04 -25.79 -9.91
C LEU A 3 4.47 -24.47 -10.54
N GLU A 4 3.52 -23.66 -10.98
CA GLU A 4 3.80 -22.31 -11.46
C GLU A 4 3.75 -21.31 -10.31
N VAL A 5 4.65 -20.32 -10.32
CA VAL A 5 4.74 -19.27 -9.29
C VAL A 5 3.38 -18.55 -9.16
N GLY A 6 2.74 -18.22 -10.29
CA GLY A 6 1.45 -17.53 -10.31
C GLY A 6 0.33 -18.30 -9.60
N ASP A 7 0.30 -19.64 -9.76
CA ASP A 7 -0.69 -20.48 -9.07
C ASP A 7 -0.46 -20.49 -7.56
N ALA A 8 0.81 -20.60 -7.15
CA ALA A 8 1.17 -20.55 -5.74
C ALA A 8 0.82 -19.20 -5.10
N VAL A 9 1.06 -18.08 -5.80
CA VAL A 9 0.72 -16.74 -5.33
C VAL A 9 -0.79 -16.59 -5.21
N ARG A 10 -1.58 -17.08 -6.17
CA ARG A 10 -3.06 -17.04 -6.09
C ARG A 10 -3.60 -17.80 -4.88
N VAL A 11 -3.04 -18.98 -4.58
CA VAL A 11 -3.40 -19.76 -3.40
C VAL A 11 -2.94 -19.06 -2.11
N ALA A 12 -1.75 -18.43 -2.13
CA ALA A 12 -1.26 -17.66 -0.99
C ALA A 12 -2.14 -16.44 -0.68
N LEU A 13 -2.63 -15.73 -1.70
CA LEU A 13 -3.60 -14.63 -1.50
C LEU A 13 -4.90 -15.14 -0.91
N LYS A 14 -5.42 -16.29 -1.36
CA LYS A 14 -6.60 -16.90 -0.75
C LYS A 14 -6.36 -17.26 0.72
N LEU A 15 -5.23 -17.88 1.05
CA LEU A 15 -4.86 -18.17 2.44
C LEU A 15 -4.74 -16.92 3.30
N LEU A 16 -4.25 -15.81 2.71
CA LEU A 16 -4.17 -14.52 3.37
C LEU A 16 -5.56 -14.02 3.77
N GLU A 17 -6.55 -14.10 2.86
CA GLU A 17 -7.93 -13.70 3.16
C GLU A 17 -8.54 -14.58 4.27
N ASP A 18 -8.36 -15.90 4.17
CA ASP A 18 -8.98 -16.84 5.07
C ASP A 18 -8.35 -16.82 6.50
N GLU A 19 -7.01 -16.79 6.58
CA GLU A 19 -6.28 -17.03 7.81
C GLU A 19 -5.47 -15.82 8.33
N GLY A 20 -5.20 -14.82 7.47
CA GLY A 20 -4.37 -13.65 7.77
C GLY A 20 -2.87 -13.91 7.64
N LEU A 21 -2.09 -12.81 7.63
CA LEU A 21 -0.66 -12.82 7.39
C LEU A 21 0.15 -13.61 8.43
N ASP A 22 -0.30 -13.63 9.67
CA ASP A 22 0.46 -14.26 10.76
C ASP A 22 0.48 -15.78 10.61
N LYS A 23 -0.59 -16.38 10.07
CA LYS A 23 -0.69 -17.82 9.80
C LYS A 23 -0.11 -18.22 8.44
N LEU A 24 0.08 -17.27 7.53
CA LEU A 24 0.67 -17.54 6.23
C LEU A 24 2.14 -17.89 6.36
N THR A 25 2.49 -19.12 5.99
CA THR A 25 3.88 -19.62 5.92
C THR A 25 4.09 -20.43 4.64
N VAL A 26 5.34 -20.56 4.17
CA VAL A 26 5.67 -21.40 3.02
C VAL A 26 5.22 -22.87 3.24
N ARG A 27 5.29 -23.34 4.49
CA ARG A 27 4.81 -24.70 4.85
C ARG A 27 3.30 -24.81 4.77
N ARG A 28 2.56 -23.80 5.27
CA ARG A 28 1.09 -23.77 5.18
C ARG A 28 0.64 -23.75 3.73
N LEU A 29 1.32 -22.94 2.88
CA LEU A 29 1.06 -22.89 1.45
C LEU A 29 1.36 -24.26 0.78
N ALA A 30 2.46 -24.94 1.14
CA ALA A 30 2.77 -26.27 0.62
C ALA A 30 1.66 -27.31 0.92
N THR A 31 1.13 -27.26 2.15
CA THR A 31 0.01 -28.12 2.57
C THR A 31 -1.24 -27.85 1.72
N GLU A 32 -1.57 -26.58 1.49
CA GLU A 32 -2.74 -26.19 0.71
C GLU A 32 -2.62 -26.61 -0.77
N LEU A 33 -1.42 -26.51 -1.32
CA LEU A 33 -1.12 -26.95 -2.70
C LEU A 33 -0.97 -28.45 -2.85
N GLY A 34 -0.95 -29.23 -1.78
CA GLY A 34 -0.71 -30.68 -1.82
C GLY A 34 0.69 -31.05 -2.27
N VAL A 35 1.69 -30.17 -2.09
CA VAL A 35 3.08 -30.41 -2.47
C VAL A 35 3.98 -30.49 -1.24
N LYS A 36 5.19 -31.07 -1.43
CA LYS A 36 6.19 -31.09 -0.35
C LYS A 36 6.84 -29.71 -0.22
N ALA A 37 7.04 -29.23 1.01
CA ALA A 37 7.62 -27.92 1.28
C ALA A 37 8.96 -27.65 0.53
N PRO A 38 9.90 -28.61 0.36
CA PRO A 38 11.09 -28.38 -0.44
C PRO A 38 10.83 -27.92 -1.88
N ALA A 39 9.72 -28.35 -2.49
CA ALA A 39 9.38 -27.92 -3.85
C ALA A 39 9.06 -26.42 -3.92
N LEU A 40 8.44 -25.85 -2.87
CA LEU A 40 8.17 -24.41 -2.78
C LEU A 40 9.42 -23.58 -2.47
N TYR A 41 10.38 -24.11 -1.72
CA TYR A 41 11.61 -23.38 -1.39
C TYR A 41 12.51 -23.11 -2.61
N TRP A 42 12.33 -23.83 -3.72
CA TRP A 42 12.96 -23.50 -4.99
C TRP A 42 12.42 -22.18 -5.58
N HIS A 43 11.13 -21.87 -5.35
CA HIS A 43 10.48 -20.65 -5.83
C HIS A 43 10.54 -19.53 -4.79
N PHE A 44 10.31 -19.85 -3.52
CA PHE A 44 10.23 -18.88 -2.43
C PHE A 44 11.23 -19.25 -1.31
N ARG A 45 12.43 -18.69 -1.38
CA ARG A 45 13.51 -18.99 -0.41
C ARG A 45 13.17 -18.59 1.03
N SER A 46 12.18 -17.72 1.22
CA SER A 46 11.73 -17.20 2.53
C SER A 46 10.26 -16.78 2.47
N LYS A 47 9.66 -16.52 3.64
CA LYS A 47 8.34 -15.88 3.70
C LYS A 47 8.38 -14.52 2.98
N ARG A 48 9.44 -13.71 3.15
CA ARG A 48 9.57 -12.42 2.48
C ARG A 48 9.50 -12.56 0.95
N ALA A 49 10.24 -13.51 0.38
CA ALA A 49 10.19 -13.76 -1.07
C ALA A 49 8.79 -14.13 -1.58
N LEU A 50 8.00 -14.89 -0.81
CA LEU A 50 6.60 -15.14 -1.13
C LEU A 50 5.78 -13.85 -1.08
N LEU A 51 5.96 -13.03 -0.04
CA LEU A 51 5.25 -11.76 0.11
C LEU A 51 5.60 -10.76 -1.00
N ASP A 52 6.82 -10.77 -1.52
CA ASP A 52 7.24 -9.92 -2.64
C ASP A 52 6.47 -10.27 -3.92
N HIS A 53 6.32 -11.56 -4.22
CA HIS A 53 5.50 -12.01 -5.34
C HIS A 53 3.99 -11.71 -5.13
N MET A 54 3.50 -11.79 -3.89
CA MET A 54 2.13 -11.41 -3.58
C MET A 54 1.93 -9.89 -3.75
N THR A 55 2.89 -9.08 -3.34
CA THR A 55 2.89 -7.63 -3.57
C THR A 55 2.82 -7.30 -5.05
N ASP A 56 3.64 -7.99 -5.86
CA ASP A 56 3.61 -7.85 -7.32
C ASP A 56 2.21 -8.12 -7.88
N ALA A 57 1.59 -9.23 -7.48
CA ALA A 57 0.24 -9.60 -7.92
C ALA A 57 -0.84 -8.60 -7.48
N ILE A 58 -0.74 -8.02 -6.27
CA ILE A 58 -1.67 -7.02 -5.76
C ILE A 58 -1.55 -5.71 -6.55
N VAL A 59 -0.31 -5.30 -6.90
CA VAL A 59 -0.04 -3.98 -7.48
C VAL A 59 -0.07 -4.00 -9.02
N ALA A 60 0.14 -5.13 -9.67
CA ALA A 60 0.15 -5.22 -11.13
C ALA A 60 -1.11 -4.64 -11.82
N PRO A 61 -2.35 -4.87 -11.34
CA PRO A 61 -3.54 -4.25 -11.91
C PRO A 61 -3.54 -2.72 -11.76
N VAL A 62 -2.96 -2.17 -10.70
CA VAL A 62 -2.82 -0.73 -10.48
C VAL A 62 -2.00 -0.11 -11.60
N VAL A 63 -0.80 -0.65 -11.84
CA VAL A 63 0.12 -0.14 -12.88
C VAL A 63 -0.50 -0.22 -14.26
N ALA A 64 -1.22 -1.31 -14.55
CA ALA A 64 -1.91 -1.49 -15.82
C ALA A 64 -3.06 -0.50 -16.04
N GLY A 65 -3.71 -0.06 -14.97
CA GLY A 65 -4.84 0.88 -15.01
C GLY A 65 -4.46 2.35 -15.01
N LEU A 66 -3.21 2.70 -14.65
CA LEU A 66 -2.78 4.10 -14.58
C LEU A 66 -2.62 4.71 -15.98
N PRO A 67 -3.01 6.00 -16.16
CA PRO A 67 -2.83 6.71 -17.42
C PRO A 67 -1.34 6.82 -17.79
N SER A 68 -1.06 6.83 -19.10
CA SER A 68 0.31 6.97 -19.62
C SER A 68 0.84 8.41 -19.57
N GLY A 69 0.01 9.40 -19.23
CA GLY A 69 0.38 10.82 -19.13
C GLY A 69 -0.76 11.64 -18.50
N GLY A 70 -0.56 12.95 -18.43
CA GLY A 70 -1.53 13.87 -17.84
C GLY A 70 -0.87 14.87 -16.87
N PRO A 71 -1.64 15.76 -16.23
CA PRO A 71 -1.12 16.65 -15.20
C PRO A 71 -0.52 15.83 -14.04
N TRP A 72 0.70 16.15 -13.66
CA TRP A 72 1.47 15.37 -12.69
C TRP A 72 0.77 15.21 -11.33
N LEU A 73 0.08 16.27 -10.84
CA LEU A 73 -0.67 16.19 -9.58
C LEU A 73 -1.83 15.18 -9.66
N ALA A 74 -2.61 15.24 -10.74
CA ALA A 74 -3.71 14.31 -10.96
C ALA A 74 -3.20 12.87 -11.09
N TRP A 75 -2.08 12.68 -11.81
CA TRP A 75 -1.48 11.36 -11.94
C TRP A 75 -1.03 10.77 -10.58
N LEU A 76 -0.39 11.60 -9.72
CA LEU A 76 0.01 11.15 -8.38
C LEU A 76 -1.20 10.88 -7.48
N GLU A 77 -2.28 11.66 -7.63
CA GLU A 77 -3.53 11.44 -6.93
C GLU A 77 -4.15 10.09 -7.32
N ASP A 78 -4.30 9.83 -8.62
CA ASP A 78 -4.82 8.57 -9.16
C ASP A 78 -3.96 7.38 -8.72
N ALA A 79 -2.64 7.50 -8.83
CA ALA A 79 -1.71 6.45 -8.40
C ALA A 79 -1.81 6.16 -6.89
N GLY A 80 -1.89 7.20 -6.07
CA GLY A 80 -2.05 7.08 -4.62
C GLY A 80 -3.36 6.39 -4.25
N PHE A 81 -4.48 6.80 -4.86
CA PHE A 81 -5.79 6.17 -4.65
C PHE A 81 -5.83 4.72 -5.11
N ALA A 82 -5.34 4.45 -6.33
CA ALA A 82 -5.35 3.11 -6.88
C ALA A 82 -4.50 2.14 -6.04
N LEU A 83 -3.31 2.56 -5.61
CA LEU A 83 -2.47 1.76 -4.72
C LEU A 83 -3.15 1.52 -3.37
N HIS A 84 -3.68 2.56 -2.73
CA HIS A 84 -4.38 2.45 -1.45
C HIS A 84 -5.55 1.46 -1.54
N THR A 85 -6.40 1.60 -2.56
CA THR A 85 -7.54 0.73 -2.80
C THR A 85 -7.11 -0.73 -3.01
N ALA A 86 -6.09 -0.96 -3.84
CA ALA A 86 -5.57 -2.30 -4.08
C ALA A 86 -5.04 -2.98 -2.81
N LEU A 87 -4.34 -2.23 -1.96
CA LEU A 87 -3.84 -2.74 -0.68
C LEU A 87 -4.97 -3.07 0.29
N LEU A 88 -6.02 -2.25 0.35
CA LEU A 88 -7.18 -2.48 1.22
C LEU A 88 -8.12 -3.59 0.71
N ALA A 89 -8.06 -3.91 -0.58
CA ALA A 89 -8.84 -5.02 -1.16
C ALA A 89 -8.41 -6.40 -0.64
N HIS A 90 -7.22 -6.49 -0.02
CA HIS A 90 -6.69 -7.73 0.55
C HIS A 90 -6.49 -7.60 2.05
N ARG A 91 -6.93 -8.60 2.81
CA ARG A 91 -6.61 -8.69 4.24
C ARG A 91 -5.10 -8.60 4.45
N ASP A 92 -4.64 -7.76 5.35
CA ASP A 92 -3.20 -7.50 5.59
C ASP A 92 -2.40 -7.06 4.35
N GLY A 93 -3.04 -6.64 3.24
CA GLY A 93 -2.37 -6.33 1.96
C GLY A 93 -1.27 -5.29 2.09
N ALA A 94 -1.47 -4.26 2.91
CA ALA A 94 -0.44 -3.27 3.20
C ALA A 94 0.75 -3.86 3.96
N ARG A 95 0.52 -4.77 4.92
CA ARG A 95 1.58 -5.47 5.65
C ARG A 95 2.36 -6.43 4.74
N VAL A 96 1.69 -7.03 3.74
CA VAL A 96 2.34 -7.84 2.70
C VAL A 96 3.32 -7.00 1.89
N ALA A 97 2.92 -5.80 1.47
CA ALA A 97 3.73 -4.92 0.63
C ALA A 97 4.84 -4.17 1.41
N LEU A 98 4.73 -4.08 2.74
CA LEU A 98 5.71 -3.35 3.55
C LEU A 98 7.10 -4.00 3.49
N GLY A 99 8.11 -3.23 3.08
CA GLY A 99 9.48 -3.70 2.95
C GLY A 99 9.71 -4.64 1.76
N ALA A 100 8.89 -4.54 0.70
CA ALA A 100 9.02 -5.34 -0.50
C ALA A 100 10.36 -5.12 -1.22
N ASP A 101 10.94 -6.21 -1.72
CA ASP A 101 12.05 -6.16 -2.66
C ASP A 101 11.52 -5.81 -4.06
N LEU A 102 11.79 -4.60 -4.52
CA LEU A 102 11.29 -4.08 -5.80
C LEU A 102 11.84 -4.85 -7.02
N THR A 103 12.91 -5.64 -6.86
CA THR A 103 13.42 -6.50 -7.94
C THR A 103 12.52 -7.71 -8.19
N VAL A 104 11.69 -8.06 -7.20
CA VAL A 104 10.70 -9.15 -7.24
C VAL A 104 9.28 -8.58 -7.34
N ALA A 105 8.93 -7.65 -6.48
CA ALA A 105 7.67 -6.89 -6.51
C ALA A 105 7.73 -5.80 -7.58
N ARG A 106 7.91 -6.20 -8.84
CA ARG A 106 8.20 -5.31 -9.97
C ARG A 106 7.12 -4.27 -10.20
N ALA A 107 5.86 -4.66 -10.06
CA ALA A 107 4.75 -3.74 -10.24
C ALA A 107 4.81 -2.55 -9.26
N LEU A 108 5.24 -2.77 -8.01
CA LEU A 108 5.47 -1.67 -7.06
C LEU A 108 6.68 -0.81 -7.48
N GLY A 109 7.72 -1.44 -7.99
CA GLY A 109 8.88 -0.77 -8.58
C GLY A 109 8.49 0.08 -9.80
N ASP A 110 7.71 -0.48 -10.73
CA ASP A 110 7.22 0.20 -11.94
C ASP A 110 6.32 1.39 -11.60
N LEU A 111 5.47 1.27 -10.57
CA LEU A 111 4.66 2.39 -10.08
C LEU A 111 5.56 3.52 -9.56
N ALA A 112 6.57 3.19 -8.75
CA ALA A 112 7.51 4.17 -8.21
C ALA A 112 8.33 4.83 -9.33
N GLU A 113 8.82 4.06 -10.31
CA GLU A 113 9.58 4.55 -11.46
C GLU A 113 8.74 5.51 -12.32
N ARG A 114 7.48 5.17 -12.59
CA ARG A 114 6.56 6.07 -13.31
C ARG A 114 6.28 7.35 -12.53
N ALA A 115 6.14 7.29 -11.21
CA ALA A 115 6.00 8.47 -10.36
C ALA A 115 7.25 9.37 -10.44
N VAL A 116 8.45 8.78 -10.44
CA VAL A 116 9.72 9.51 -10.66
C VAL A 116 9.72 10.20 -12.01
N GLY A 117 9.34 9.49 -13.08
CA GLY A 117 9.27 10.04 -14.44
C GLY A 117 8.31 11.24 -14.52
N VAL A 118 7.08 11.06 -14.02
CA VAL A 118 6.05 12.11 -14.02
C VAL A 118 6.51 13.37 -13.26
N LEU A 119 7.16 13.20 -12.11
CA LEU A 119 7.72 14.32 -11.34
C LEU A 119 8.91 14.97 -12.06
N HIS A 120 9.79 14.17 -12.68
CA HIS A 120 10.92 14.68 -13.41
C HIS A 120 10.48 15.50 -14.63
N ASP A 121 9.50 15.02 -15.39
CA ASP A 121 8.90 15.74 -16.53
C ASP A 121 8.19 17.02 -16.08
N ALA A 122 7.71 17.08 -14.85
CA ALA A 122 7.17 18.28 -14.22
C ALA A 122 8.23 19.27 -13.71
N GLY A 123 9.54 18.99 -13.96
CA GLY A 123 10.64 19.87 -13.63
C GLY A 123 11.33 19.61 -12.28
N PHE A 124 11.00 18.53 -11.57
CA PHE A 124 11.77 18.17 -10.38
C PHE A 124 13.14 17.58 -10.77
N PRO A 125 14.26 18.00 -10.14
CA PRO A 125 15.53 17.30 -10.28
C PRO A 125 15.37 15.82 -9.94
N LEU A 126 16.02 14.91 -10.69
CA LEU A 126 15.81 13.47 -10.60
C LEU A 126 15.92 12.93 -9.15
N GLY A 127 16.93 13.38 -8.39
CA GLY A 127 17.09 12.97 -7.01
C GLY A 127 15.96 13.41 -6.07
N GLU A 128 15.29 14.53 -6.38
CA GLU A 128 14.13 15.00 -5.62
C GLU A 128 12.84 14.30 -6.08
N ALA A 129 12.69 14.08 -7.39
CA ALA A 129 11.61 13.26 -7.93
C ALA A 129 11.61 11.86 -7.30
N THR A 130 12.78 11.24 -7.18
CA THR A 130 12.95 9.93 -6.52
C THR A 130 12.52 9.99 -5.05
N ARG A 131 12.93 11.03 -4.30
CA ARG A 131 12.49 11.19 -2.91
C ARG A 131 11.00 11.42 -2.78
N ALA A 132 10.41 12.26 -3.64
CA ALA A 132 8.99 12.57 -3.64
C ALA A 132 8.14 11.34 -4.00
N ALA A 133 8.54 10.56 -5.00
CA ALA A 133 7.90 9.29 -5.33
C ALA A 133 7.95 8.29 -4.15
N GLY A 134 9.11 8.20 -3.48
CA GLY A 134 9.25 7.41 -2.25
C GLY A 134 8.33 7.89 -1.12
N VAL A 135 8.20 9.21 -0.92
CA VAL A 135 7.26 9.78 0.06
C VAL A 135 5.84 9.36 -0.24
N LEU A 136 5.38 9.44 -1.50
CA LEU A 136 4.04 9.01 -1.89
C LEU A 136 3.81 7.52 -1.56
N VAL A 137 4.70 6.63 -1.99
CA VAL A 137 4.57 5.19 -1.76
C VAL A 137 4.54 4.86 -0.26
N HIS A 138 5.48 5.41 0.52
CA HIS A 138 5.54 5.16 1.96
C HIS A 138 4.35 5.74 2.71
N PHE A 139 3.85 6.91 2.27
CA PHE A 139 2.64 7.51 2.81
C PHE A 139 1.43 6.60 2.58
N VAL A 140 1.24 6.11 1.35
CA VAL A 140 0.12 5.21 1.02
C VAL A 140 0.20 3.91 1.82
N LEU A 141 1.39 3.28 1.89
CA LEU A 141 1.60 2.06 2.67
C LEU A 141 1.27 2.29 4.16
N GLY A 142 1.75 3.38 4.74
CA GLY A 142 1.48 3.72 6.14
C GLY A 142 0.00 3.93 6.42
N ARG A 143 -0.71 4.67 5.55
CA ARG A 143 -2.15 4.91 5.67
C ARG A 143 -2.96 3.63 5.52
N ALA A 144 -2.57 2.75 4.60
CA ALA A 144 -3.24 1.47 4.41
C ALA A 144 -3.01 0.51 5.60
N VAL A 145 -1.80 0.47 6.17
CA VAL A 145 -1.54 -0.30 7.41
C VAL A 145 -2.40 0.20 8.56
N GLU A 146 -2.45 1.52 8.76
CA GLU A 146 -3.29 2.13 9.81
C GLU A 146 -4.76 1.77 9.62
N ALA A 147 -5.29 1.88 8.40
CA ALA A 147 -6.67 1.55 8.09
C ALA A 147 -7.00 0.07 8.37
N GLN A 148 -6.07 -0.85 8.06
CA GLN A 148 -6.24 -2.29 8.29
C GLN A 148 -6.09 -2.71 9.76
N THR A 149 -5.47 -1.88 10.60
CA THR A 149 -5.26 -2.16 12.03
C THR A 149 -6.18 -1.36 12.94
N ARG A 150 -6.99 -0.47 12.37
CA ARG A 150 -7.92 0.40 13.11
C ARG A 150 -8.98 -0.44 13.84
N LEU A 151 -9.34 0.01 15.04
CA LEU A 151 -10.48 -0.54 15.76
C LEU A 151 -11.79 -0.34 14.96
N PRO A 152 -12.78 -1.22 15.13
CA PRO A 152 -14.12 -0.95 14.62
C PRO A 152 -14.63 0.43 15.06
N PRO A 153 -15.36 1.17 14.22
CA PRO A 153 -15.79 2.54 14.53
C PRO A 153 -16.52 2.70 15.87
N SER A 154 -17.32 1.70 16.27
CA SER A 154 -18.00 1.68 17.55
C SER A 154 -17.06 1.57 18.74
N GLU A 155 -16.02 0.76 18.63
CA GLU A 155 -15.01 0.57 19.68
C GLU A 155 -14.11 1.81 19.77
N GLU A 156 -13.69 2.38 18.64
CA GLU A 156 -12.91 3.60 18.60
C GLU A 156 -13.68 4.76 19.24
N ALA A 157 -14.97 4.92 18.90
CA ALA A 157 -15.84 5.94 19.50
C ALA A 157 -15.97 5.76 21.03
N ALA A 158 -16.09 4.51 21.51
CA ALA A 158 -16.15 4.22 22.94
C ALA A 158 -14.83 4.60 23.66
N VAL A 159 -13.67 4.28 23.06
CA VAL A 159 -12.37 4.66 23.62
C VAL A 159 -12.22 6.18 23.70
N ILE A 160 -12.60 6.90 22.66
CA ILE A 160 -12.50 8.39 22.58
C ILE A 160 -13.47 9.06 23.56
N ALA A 161 -14.63 8.45 23.81
CA ALA A 161 -15.64 8.99 24.74
C ALA A 161 -15.30 8.70 26.21
N ALA A 162 -14.39 7.78 26.50
CA ALA A 162 -14.03 7.43 27.87
C ALA A 162 -13.40 8.63 28.61
N GLU A 163 -13.79 8.86 29.88
CA GLU A 163 -13.19 9.90 30.73
C GLU A 163 -11.68 9.72 30.92
N THR A 164 -11.19 8.48 30.77
CA THR A 164 -9.78 8.11 30.87
C THR A 164 -8.97 8.44 29.61
N PHE A 165 -9.58 8.91 28.50
CA PHE A 165 -8.85 9.28 27.30
C PHE A 165 -8.05 10.57 27.53
N PRO A 166 -6.71 10.51 27.51
CA PRO A 166 -5.87 11.58 28.07
C PRO A 166 -5.65 12.78 27.12
N PHE A 167 -6.30 12.78 25.91
CA PHE A 167 -6.03 13.75 24.86
C PHE A 167 -7.31 14.53 24.47
N PRO A 168 -7.70 15.59 25.22
CA PRO A 168 -9.00 16.23 25.05
C PRO A 168 -9.17 16.95 23.71
N LEU A 169 -8.12 17.54 23.12
CA LEU A 169 -8.19 18.16 21.79
C LEU A 169 -8.36 17.12 20.69
N MET A 170 -7.63 16.00 20.78
CA MET A 170 -7.82 14.89 19.86
C MET A 170 -9.22 14.30 19.97
N ALA A 171 -9.73 14.06 21.17
CA ALA A 171 -11.08 13.55 21.39
C ALA A 171 -12.14 14.46 20.76
N ARG A 172 -11.98 15.79 20.90
CA ARG A 172 -12.89 16.75 20.28
C ARG A 172 -12.80 16.72 18.76
N GLY A 173 -11.59 16.77 18.19
CA GLY A 173 -11.39 16.72 16.73
C GLY A 173 -11.88 15.41 16.10
N LEU A 174 -11.66 14.27 16.78
CA LEU A 174 -12.16 12.97 16.32
C LEU A 174 -13.71 12.93 16.33
N ARG A 175 -14.36 13.54 17.31
CA ARG A 175 -15.84 13.67 17.33
C ARG A 175 -16.35 14.61 16.24
N GLU A 176 -15.66 15.73 15.97
CA GLU A 176 -16.03 16.67 14.90
C GLU A 176 -15.97 16.02 13.50
N ARG A 177 -15.08 15.05 13.30
CA ARG A 177 -14.99 14.28 12.06
C ARG A 177 -15.73 12.91 12.10
N ALA A 178 -16.57 12.69 13.11
CA ALA A 178 -17.35 11.47 13.21
C ALA A 178 -18.23 11.29 11.95
N GLY A 179 -18.14 10.14 11.31
CA GLY A 179 -18.82 9.84 10.05
C GLY A 179 -17.93 9.94 8.80
N SER A 180 -16.69 10.45 8.92
CA SER A 180 -15.71 10.33 7.82
C SER A 180 -15.39 8.86 7.52
N THR A 181 -15.35 8.51 6.26
CA THR A 181 -14.93 7.18 5.81
C THR A 181 -13.40 7.09 5.78
N VAL A 182 -12.88 5.85 5.68
CA VAL A 182 -11.44 5.61 5.45
C VAL A 182 -10.97 6.31 4.16
N GLU A 183 -11.83 6.35 3.15
CA GLU A 183 -11.55 7.03 1.89
C GLU A 183 -11.49 8.54 2.05
N ASP A 184 -12.42 9.15 2.81
CA ASP A 184 -12.42 10.60 3.08
C ASP A 184 -11.15 11.03 3.82
N ASP A 185 -10.77 10.27 4.85
CA ASP A 185 -9.55 10.49 5.62
C ASP A 185 -8.30 10.34 4.76
N PHE A 186 -8.27 9.36 3.86
CA PHE A 186 -7.17 9.18 2.93
C PHE A 186 -7.11 10.30 1.90
N ARG A 187 -8.24 10.69 1.31
CA ARG A 187 -8.36 11.80 0.35
C ARG A 187 -7.83 13.10 0.93
N TYR A 188 -8.27 13.45 2.13
CA TYR A 188 -7.78 14.63 2.82
C TYR A 188 -6.26 14.61 3.00
N ALA A 189 -5.74 13.49 3.52
CA ALA A 189 -4.32 13.37 3.84
C ALA A 189 -3.43 13.34 2.57
N LEU A 190 -3.88 12.69 1.49
CA LEU A 190 -3.21 12.71 0.19
C LEU A 190 -3.22 14.14 -0.39
N GLY A 191 -4.34 14.85 -0.30
CA GLY A 191 -4.45 16.25 -0.74
C GLY A 191 -3.44 17.16 -0.03
N VAL A 192 -3.24 16.99 1.29
CA VAL A 192 -2.22 17.73 2.05
C VAL A 192 -0.81 17.42 1.54
N LEU A 193 -0.50 16.13 1.27
CA LEU A 193 0.79 15.73 0.71
C LEU A 193 1.03 16.35 -0.66
N LEU A 194 0.06 16.28 -1.56
CA LEU A 194 0.16 16.80 -2.93
C LEU A 194 0.27 18.32 -2.95
N ALA A 195 -0.47 19.03 -2.09
CA ALA A 195 -0.34 20.49 -1.93
C ALA A 195 1.07 20.89 -1.48
N GLY A 196 1.69 20.08 -0.59
CA GLY A 196 3.08 20.27 -0.19
C GLY A 196 4.06 20.10 -1.35
N LEU A 197 3.89 19.08 -2.19
CA LEU A 197 4.70 18.87 -3.39
C LEU A 197 4.53 20.01 -4.40
N GLU A 198 3.30 20.48 -4.59
CA GLU A 198 3.00 21.62 -5.47
C GLU A 198 3.67 22.92 -4.99
N ALA A 199 3.64 23.19 -3.68
CA ALA A 199 4.33 24.33 -3.10
C ALA A 199 5.86 24.28 -3.32
N VAL A 200 6.47 23.10 -3.17
CA VAL A 200 7.89 22.87 -3.47
C VAL A 200 8.20 23.13 -4.93
N SER A 201 7.34 22.70 -5.85
CA SER A 201 7.49 22.94 -7.30
C SER A 201 7.44 24.43 -7.62
N ARG A 202 6.46 25.18 -7.09
CA ARG A 202 6.31 26.63 -7.33
C ARG A 202 7.49 27.46 -6.79
N GLY A 203 8.04 27.10 -5.63
CA GLY A 203 9.15 27.81 -5.00
C GLY A 203 10.48 27.73 -5.79
N ARG A 204 10.52 26.97 -6.87
CA ARG A 204 11.71 26.83 -7.76
C ARG A 204 11.63 27.71 -9.00
N GLY A 205 10.45 28.21 -9.33
CA GLY A 205 10.24 29.06 -10.50
C GLY A 205 10.42 30.56 -10.23
N GLY A 206 10.79 30.93 -9.03
CA GLY A 206 11.10 32.30 -8.61
C GLY A 206 12.55 32.43 -8.19
#